data_be91cfbae728c60d6812356b60e2e057
#
_entry.id   be91cfbae728c60d6812356b60e2e057
#
_cell.length_a   1.000
_cell.length_b   1.000
_cell.length_c   1.000
_cell.angle_alpha   90.00
_cell.angle_beta   90.00
_cell.angle_gamma   90.00
#
_symmetry.space_group_name_H-M   'P 1'
#
loop_
_entity.id
_entity.type
_entity.pdbx_description
1 polymer ?
#
loop_
_entity_poly.entity_id
_entity_poly.type
_entity_poly.pdbx_seq_one_letter_code
_entity_poly.pdbx_strand_id
1 'polypeptide(L)'
;MRLLTDEQAEKLPQLYSTENILTKDKIVKIKFFTPDSNWSWYVVEYDKYEKVFFGFVNGHYPEWGYFSLEELEQTKGPFGLHIERDIHFKEQPFGQIKEL
;
A
#
# COMPACT_ATOMS: atom_id res chain seq x y z
N MET A 1 1.39 14.12 8.09
CA MET A 1 2.56 13.33 7.68
C MET A 1 2.40 12.85 6.25
N ARG A 2 3.42 12.99 5.46
CA ARG A 2 3.39 12.49 4.08
C ARG A 2 3.71 10.99 4.08
N LEU A 3 2.79 10.20 3.58
CA LEU A 3 2.98 8.74 3.49
C LEU A 3 3.89 8.35 2.32
N LEU A 4 3.91 9.15 1.27
CA LEU A 4 4.63 8.83 0.05
C LEU A 4 5.53 9.99 -0.34
N THR A 5 6.81 9.71 -0.60
CA THR A 5 7.73 10.72 -1.12
C THR A 5 7.59 10.85 -2.62
N ASP A 6 8.02 12.00 -3.17
CA ASP A 6 7.99 12.21 -4.62
C ASP A 6 8.85 11.18 -5.34
N GLU A 7 9.99 10.83 -4.74
CA GLU A 7 10.89 9.81 -5.31
C GLU A 7 10.21 8.44 -5.38
N GLN A 8 9.51 8.05 -4.31
CA GLN A 8 8.77 6.79 -4.30
C GLN A 8 7.65 6.80 -5.32
N ALA A 9 6.92 7.91 -5.44
CA ALA A 9 5.84 8.05 -6.42
C ALA A 9 6.34 7.81 -7.84
N GLU A 10 7.52 8.35 -8.18
CA GLU A 10 8.08 8.19 -9.52
C GLU A 10 8.53 6.74 -9.81
N LYS A 11 8.88 5.98 -8.78
CA LYS A 11 9.39 4.61 -8.95
C LYS A 11 8.30 3.55 -8.95
N LEU A 12 7.07 3.90 -8.54
CA LEU A 12 5.99 2.93 -8.52
C LEU A 12 5.49 2.63 -9.94
N PRO A 13 5.20 1.35 -10.24
CA PRO A 13 4.57 1.01 -11.52
C PRO A 13 3.22 1.72 -11.68
N GLN A 14 2.86 2.07 -12.91
CA GLN A 14 1.57 2.68 -13.20
C GLN A 14 0.42 1.69 -13.02
N LEU A 15 -0.78 2.20 -12.83
CA LEU A 15 -1.97 1.36 -12.75
C LEU A 15 -2.07 0.49 -14.00
N TYR A 16 -2.47 -0.76 -13.79
CA TYR A 16 -2.67 -1.78 -14.83
C TYR A 16 -1.38 -2.31 -15.46
N SER A 17 -0.22 -1.75 -15.11
CA SER A 17 1.04 -2.18 -15.72
C SER A 17 1.47 -3.59 -15.29
N THR A 18 0.92 -4.11 -14.18
CA THR A 18 1.26 -5.45 -13.70
C THR A 18 0.13 -6.47 -13.90
N GLU A 19 -0.83 -6.18 -14.80
CA GLU A 19 -1.98 -7.06 -15.03
C GLU A 19 -1.57 -8.49 -15.43
N ASN A 20 -0.49 -8.60 -16.20
CA ASN A 20 -0.04 -9.91 -16.71
C ASN A 20 0.86 -10.65 -15.73
N ILE A 21 1.12 -10.07 -14.57
CA ILE A 21 1.92 -10.72 -13.54
C ILE A 21 0.98 -11.46 -12.59
N LEU A 22 1.28 -12.73 -12.30
CA LEU A 22 0.48 -13.50 -11.35
C LEU A 22 0.46 -12.80 -9.99
N THR A 23 -0.65 -12.89 -9.29
CA THR A 23 -0.83 -12.23 -7.98
C THR A 23 0.32 -12.51 -7.03
N LYS A 24 0.72 -13.78 -6.89
CA LYS A 24 1.80 -14.15 -5.97
C LYS A 24 3.15 -13.56 -6.35
N ASP A 25 3.33 -13.20 -7.62
CA ASP A 25 4.60 -12.68 -8.15
C ASP A 25 4.64 -11.16 -8.25
N LYS A 26 3.52 -10.48 -8.00
CA LYS A 26 3.49 -9.02 -8.00
C LYS A 26 4.41 -8.49 -6.90
N ILE A 27 5.27 -7.56 -7.25
CA ILE A 27 6.22 -7.00 -6.27
C ILE A 27 5.51 -5.93 -5.44
N VAL A 28 5.45 -6.15 -4.13
CA VAL A 28 4.96 -5.15 -3.19
C VAL A 28 6.10 -4.19 -2.90
N LYS A 29 5.87 -2.91 -3.18
CA LYS A 29 6.89 -1.87 -3.09
C LYS A 29 6.88 -1.16 -1.74
N ILE A 30 5.70 -0.96 -1.17
CA ILE A 30 5.50 -0.15 0.02
C ILE A 30 4.41 -0.80 0.87
N LYS A 31 4.56 -0.70 2.19
CA LYS A 31 3.52 -1.10 3.14
C LYS A 31 3.12 0.09 3.99
N PHE A 32 1.82 0.31 4.13
CA PHE A 32 1.25 1.24 5.10
C PHE A 32 0.52 0.44 6.18
N PHE A 33 0.41 1.00 7.36
CA PHE A 33 -0.28 0.31 8.46
C PHE A 33 -0.85 1.28 9.49
N THR A 34 -1.81 0.78 10.28
CA THR A 34 -2.36 1.52 11.41
C THR A 34 -1.59 1.13 12.68
N PRO A 35 -0.90 2.09 13.35
CA PRO A 35 -0.13 1.76 14.56
C PRO A 35 -0.99 1.30 15.74
N ASP A 36 -2.25 1.76 15.79
CA ASP A 36 -3.17 1.48 16.89
C ASP A 36 -4.29 0.53 16.48
N SER A 37 -4.07 -0.25 15.42
CA SER A 37 -5.04 -1.21 14.91
C SER A 37 -4.28 -2.27 14.12
N ASN A 38 -4.99 -3.09 13.35
CA ASN A 38 -4.37 -4.18 12.59
C ASN A 38 -4.64 -4.12 11.09
N TRP A 39 -4.83 -2.92 10.56
CA TRP A 39 -4.98 -2.72 9.12
C TRP A 39 -3.62 -2.52 8.47
N SER A 40 -3.45 -3.11 7.27
CA SER A 40 -2.24 -2.93 6.46
C SER A 40 -2.61 -2.80 4.99
N TRP A 41 -1.84 -2.01 4.25
CA TRP A 41 -2.00 -1.79 2.82
C TRP A 41 -0.68 -2.12 2.14
N TYR A 42 -0.71 -2.99 1.14
CA TYR A 42 0.47 -3.45 0.42
C TYR A 42 0.39 -2.93 -1.01
N VAL A 43 1.26 -1.98 -1.35
CA VAL A 43 1.18 -1.21 -2.60
C VAL A 43 1.94 -1.89 -3.71
N VAL A 44 1.28 -2.07 -4.87
CA VAL A 44 1.89 -2.63 -6.07
C VAL A 44 1.97 -1.59 -7.19
N GLU A 45 0.92 -0.81 -7.41
CA GLU A 45 0.83 0.17 -8.49
C GLU A 45 0.33 1.51 -7.96
N TYR A 46 0.61 2.58 -8.71
CA TYR A 46 0.20 3.93 -8.30
C TYR A 46 -0.03 4.82 -9.51
N ASP A 47 -1.14 5.56 -9.51
CA ASP A 47 -1.41 6.64 -10.46
C ASP A 47 -1.05 7.96 -9.78
N LYS A 48 0.04 8.59 -10.23
CA LYS A 48 0.52 9.82 -9.59
C LYS A 48 -0.34 11.05 -9.90
N TYR A 49 -1.18 11.00 -10.92
CA TYR A 49 -2.07 12.10 -11.26
C TYR A 49 -3.34 12.08 -10.42
N GLU A 50 -3.97 10.91 -10.30
CA GLU A 50 -5.17 10.74 -9.48
C GLU A 50 -4.84 10.40 -8.02
N LYS A 51 -3.58 10.08 -7.74
CA LYS A 51 -3.08 9.72 -6.40
C LYS A 51 -3.84 8.52 -5.83
N VAL A 52 -3.95 7.49 -6.66
CA VAL A 52 -4.64 6.24 -6.32
C VAL A 52 -3.67 5.07 -6.44
N PHE A 53 -3.65 4.24 -5.40
CA PHE A 53 -2.87 3.01 -5.38
C PHE A 53 -3.72 1.83 -5.82
N PHE A 54 -3.05 0.80 -6.33
CA PHE A 54 -3.60 -0.54 -6.42
C PHE A 54 -2.73 -1.48 -5.60
N GLY A 55 -3.36 -2.31 -4.79
CA GLY A 55 -2.65 -3.26 -3.96
C GLY A 55 -3.58 -4.11 -3.12
N PHE A 56 -3.00 -4.76 -2.11
CA PHE A 56 -3.72 -5.64 -1.21
C PHE A 56 -4.01 -4.92 0.10
N VAL A 57 -5.27 -4.96 0.53
CA VAL A 57 -5.71 -4.38 1.79
C VAL A 57 -6.04 -5.50 2.75
N ASN A 58 -5.30 -5.57 3.85
CA ASN A 58 -5.55 -6.54 4.92
C ASN A 58 -6.28 -5.79 6.05
N GLY A 59 -7.60 -5.65 5.90
CA GLY A 59 -8.47 -4.99 6.86
C GLY A 59 -9.50 -5.96 7.43
N HIS A 60 -10.76 -5.56 7.47
CA HIS A 60 -11.83 -6.46 7.90
C HIS A 60 -11.93 -7.67 6.98
N TYR A 61 -11.79 -7.43 5.68
CA TYR A 61 -11.78 -8.49 4.67
C TYR A 61 -10.52 -8.31 3.84
N PRO A 62 -9.65 -9.34 3.78
CA PRO A 62 -8.46 -9.24 2.93
C PRO A 62 -8.87 -9.24 1.46
N GLU A 63 -8.48 -8.19 0.72
CA GLU A 63 -8.86 -8.07 -0.68
C GLU A 63 -7.92 -7.17 -1.46
N TRP A 64 -7.83 -7.42 -2.76
CA TRP A 64 -7.15 -6.53 -3.70
C TRP A 64 -8.09 -5.40 -4.08
N GLY A 65 -7.56 -4.20 -4.25
CA GLY A 65 -8.38 -3.06 -4.66
C GLY A 65 -7.60 -1.78 -4.75
N TYR A 66 -8.35 -0.71 -4.92
CA TYR A 66 -7.82 0.64 -5.07
C TYR A 66 -8.01 1.43 -3.79
N PHE A 67 -7.04 2.28 -3.47
CA PHE A 67 -7.16 3.15 -2.30
C PHE A 67 -6.43 4.46 -2.56
N SER A 68 -6.98 5.53 -2.00
CA SER A 68 -6.53 6.89 -2.25
C SER A 68 -5.45 7.31 -1.24
N LEU A 69 -4.38 7.93 -1.76
CA LEU A 69 -3.34 8.49 -0.88
C LEU A 69 -3.93 9.53 0.07
N GLU A 70 -4.80 10.40 -0.43
CA GLU A 70 -5.41 11.44 0.39
C GLU A 70 -6.24 10.84 1.53
N GLU A 71 -7.04 9.82 1.24
CA GLU A 71 -7.83 9.15 2.27
C GLU A 71 -6.95 8.52 3.34
N LEU A 72 -5.87 7.86 2.93
CA LEU A 72 -4.94 7.27 3.90
C LEU A 72 -4.30 8.34 4.78
N GLU A 73 -3.91 9.46 4.20
CA GLU A 73 -3.26 10.54 4.96
C GLU A 73 -4.21 11.22 5.95
N GLN A 74 -5.51 11.16 5.69
CA GLN A 74 -6.52 11.76 6.56
C GLN A 74 -7.12 10.79 7.57
N THR A 75 -6.89 9.50 7.38
CA THR A 75 -7.46 8.46 8.24
C THR A 75 -6.65 8.31 9.52
N LYS A 76 -7.35 8.11 10.64
CA LYS A 76 -6.75 7.83 11.94
C LYS A 76 -7.30 6.53 12.48
N GLY A 77 -6.50 5.82 13.26
CA GLY A 77 -6.93 4.65 13.98
C GLY A 77 -7.79 5.00 15.19
N PRO A 78 -8.23 3.97 15.93
CA PRO A 78 -9.18 4.16 17.05
C PRO A 78 -8.65 5.04 18.19
N PHE A 79 -7.33 5.12 18.35
CA PHE A 79 -6.72 5.99 19.38
C PHE A 79 -6.19 7.30 18.81
N GLY A 80 -6.55 7.64 17.56
CA GLY A 80 -6.21 8.91 16.95
C GLY A 80 -4.84 8.95 16.28
N LEU A 81 -4.16 7.82 16.14
CA LEU A 81 -2.87 7.76 15.47
C LEU A 81 -3.07 7.69 13.95
N HIS A 82 -2.23 8.43 13.24
CA HIS A 82 -2.25 8.42 11.77
C HIS A 82 -1.69 7.11 11.22
N ILE A 83 -2.11 6.77 10.00
CA ILE A 83 -1.51 5.68 9.24
C ILE A 83 -0.05 6.04 8.97
N GLU A 84 0.82 5.03 9.03
CA GLU A 84 2.25 5.20 8.82
C GLU A 84 2.77 4.32 7.69
N ARG A 85 3.89 4.73 7.10
CA ARG A 85 4.63 3.88 6.18
C ARG A 85 5.61 3.03 7.00
N ASP A 86 5.64 1.73 6.72
CA ASP A 86 6.59 0.83 7.36
C ASP A 86 7.97 1.02 6.73
N ILE A 87 8.85 1.75 7.40
CA ILE A 87 10.18 2.06 6.89
C ILE A 87 11.12 0.85 6.88
N HIS A 88 10.72 -0.23 7.53
CA HIS A 88 11.50 -1.48 7.56
C HIS A 88 11.03 -2.49 6.53
N PHE A 89 9.93 -2.19 5.83
CA PHE A 89 9.40 -3.09 4.81
C PHE A 89 10.33 -3.12 3.60
N LYS A 90 10.68 -4.33 3.13
CA LYS A 90 11.50 -4.51 1.94
C LYS A 90 10.65 -4.99 0.79
N GLU A 91 10.95 -4.48 -0.42
CA GLU A 91 10.27 -4.92 -1.63
C GLU A 91 10.41 -6.42 -1.80
N GLN A 92 9.30 -7.07 -2.08
CA GLN A 92 9.26 -8.54 -2.22
C GLN A 92 8.00 -8.96 -2.95
N PRO A 93 8.01 -10.16 -3.56
CA PRO A 93 6.79 -10.71 -4.17
C PRO A 93 5.71 -10.91 -3.12
N PHE A 94 4.47 -10.65 -3.51
CA PHE A 94 3.32 -10.77 -2.60
C PHE A 94 3.26 -12.13 -1.91
N GLY A 95 3.50 -13.22 -2.67
CA GLY A 95 3.44 -14.56 -2.13
C GLY A 95 4.51 -14.89 -1.08
N GLN A 96 5.50 -14.03 -0.91
CA GLN A 96 6.57 -14.23 0.08
C GLN A 96 6.35 -13.44 1.37
N ILE A 97 5.30 -12.64 1.44
CA ILE A 97 5.00 -11.85 2.64
C ILE A 97 4.43 -12.76 3.71
N LYS A 98 5.17 -12.93 4.80
CA LYS A 98 4.83 -13.92 5.84
C LYS A 98 3.75 -13.46 6.80
N GLU A 99 3.55 -12.17 6.92
CA GLU A 99 2.60 -11.58 7.89
C GLU A 99 1.16 -11.55 7.40
N LEU A 100 0.93 -12.03 6.20
CA LEU A 100 -0.41 -12.09 5.64
C LEU A 100 -1.18 -13.32 6.10
#